data_a52107193f8e37c993f5e9abc5671602
#
_entry.id   a52107193f8e37c993f5e9abc5671602
#
_cell.length_a   1.000
_cell.length_b   1.000
_cell.length_c   1.000
_cell.angle_alpha   90.00
_cell.angle_beta   90.00
_cell.angle_gamma   90.00
#
_symmetry.space_group_name_H-M   'P 1'
#
loop_
_entity.id
_entity.type
_entity.pdbx_description
1 polymer ?
#
loop_
_entity_poly.entity_id
_entity_poly.type
_entity_poly.pdbx_seq_one_letter_code
_entity_poly.pdbx_strand_id
1 'polypeptide(L)'
;MDEAGDPGIRNVSPLHPNGSSEWFTMAAVVIDQTRDADTVEWVRSIKEAVRQTQRADLHYAKLPIGGRRREACEMLSALPCRAFVVASHKINMSGFENSRAAKRDSQNFFYNWVMRVLLERSTNWIREHSLRTYGEVHKARVVLSAAGGLRYTQTVAYHELLRMQLQGKGPYLNKGNIAWDVISPSLYETVQANRNAGVQLADLAASAFYQAANASARSWDLEPALALRKIIPTKRKSAANCGVTLMPLKPSERCLEPDQKRIFEAYGYRF
;
A
#
# COMPACT_ATOMS: atom_id res chain seq x y z
N MET A 1 -2.07 -0.89 -7.63
CA MET A 1 -1.21 -0.84 -6.43
C MET A 1 0.03 -0.03 -6.76
N ASP A 2 0.49 0.78 -5.81
CA ASP A 2 1.70 1.60 -5.93
C ASP A 2 2.36 1.78 -4.57
N GLU A 3 3.60 2.30 -4.53
CA GLU A 3 4.38 2.50 -3.31
C GLU A 3 4.99 3.90 -3.22
N ALA A 4 5.44 4.25 -1.99
CA ALA A 4 6.25 5.43 -1.70
C ALA A 4 7.37 5.10 -0.69
N GLY A 5 8.52 5.74 -0.87
CA GLY A 5 9.78 5.34 -0.25
C GLY A 5 10.46 4.23 -1.04
N ASP A 6 11.65 3.82 -0.62
CA ASP A 6 12.35 2.70 -1.27
C ASP A 6 12.32 1.42 -0.40
N PRO A 7 12.34 0.22 -0.99
CA PRO A 7 12.23 -1.03 -0.25
C PRO A 7 13.56 -1.52 0.39
N GLY A 8 14.64 -0.74 0.33
CA GLY A 8 15.91 -1.08 0.99
C GLY A 8 15.78 -1.13 2.51
N ILE A 9 16.24 -2.20 3.17
CA ILE A 9 16.14 -2.38 4.63
C ILE A 9 17.48 -2.55 5.35
N ARG A 10 18.60 -2.63 4.62
CA ARG A 10 19.92 -2.87 5.26
C ARG A 10 20.48 -1.62 5.91
N ASN A 11 20.48 -0.52 5.16
CA ASN A 11 20.99 0.77 5.60
C ASN A 11 19.83 1.77 5.54
N VAL A 12 19.27 2.15 6.67
CA VAL A 12 18.07 2.98 6.76
C VAL A 12 18.40 4.32 7.39
N SER A 13 17.97 5.41 6.75
CA SER A 13 18.05 6.75 7.32
C SER A 13 17.09 6.89 8.54
N PRO A 14 17.41 7.63 9.58
CA PRO A 14 18.62 8.45 9.79
C PRO A 14 19.82 7.68 10.36
N LEU A 15 19.69 6.38 10.69
CA LEU A 15 20.81 5.60 11.25
C LEU A 15 22.01 5.54 10.30
N HIS A 16 21.73 5.58 9.00
CA HIS A 16 22.74 5.66 7.95
C HIS A 16 22.44 6.89 7.07
N PRO A 17 23.30 7.92 7.07
CA PRO A 17 23.05 9.21 6.38
C PRO A 17 22.73 9.07 4.88
N ASN A 18 23.36 8.09 4.20
CA ASN A 18 23.13 7.78 2.78
C ASN A 18 22.23 6.54 2.62
N GLY A 19 21.46 6.19 3.63
CA GLY A 19 20.61 5.02 3.65
C GLY A 19 19.30 5.24 2.88
N SER A 20 18.56 4.17 2.75
CA SER A 20 17.20 4.15 2.22
C SER A 20 16.24 4.94 3.13
N SER A 21 15.08 5.30 2.63
CA SER A 21 14.05 6.03 3.39
C SER A 21 13.69 5.32 4.69
N GLU A 22 13.38 6.06 5.75
CA GLU A 22 12.94 5.53 7.06
C GLU A 22 11.65 4.72 6.93
N TRP A 23 10.73 5.23 6.14
CA TRP A 23 9.44 4.63 5.88
C TRP A 23 9.37 4.01 4.49
N PHE A 24 8.57 2.96 4.38
CA PHE A 24 8.10 2.40 3.11
C PHE A 24 6.60 2.18 3.22
N THR A 25 5.85 2.71 2.27
CA THR A 25 4.39 2.55 2.21
C THR A 25 3.99 1.92 0.90
N MET A 26 2.96 1.07 0.94
CA MET A 26 2.36 0.49 -0.25
C MET A 26 0.85 0.60 -0.12
N ALA A 27 0.18 1.00 -1.20
CA ALA A 27 -1.27 1.11 -1.22
C ALA A 27 -1.91 0.32 -2.36
N ALA A 28 -3.12 -0.16 -2.11
CA ALA A 28 -4.02 -0.71 -3.11
C ALA A 28 -5.30 0.11 -3.15
N VAL A 29 -5.68 0.57 -4.33
CA VAL A 29 -7.01 1.13 -4.58
C VAL A 29 -7.84 0.06 -5.29
N VAL A 30 -8.92 -0.36 -4.65
CA VAL A 30 -9.85 -1.37 -5.15
C VAL A 30 -11.02 -0.64 -5.82
N ILE A 31 -11.26 -0.98 -7.08
CA ILE A 31 -12.26 -0.34 -7.94
C ILE A 31 -13.11 -1.45 -8.55
N ASP A 32 -14.41 -1.25 -8.64
CA ASP A 32 -15.29 -2.16 -9.36
C ASP A 32 -14.92 -2.18 -10.84
N GLN A 33 -14.87 -3.37 -11.44
CA GLN A 33 -14.47 -3.54 -12.84
C GLN A 33 -15.37 -2.75 -13.80
N THR A 34 -16.64 -2.59 -13.48
CA THR A 34 -17.58 -1.79 -14.30
C THR A 34 -17.22 -0.31 -14.36
N ARG A 35 -16.39 0.16 -13.43
CA ARG A 35 -15.91 1.54 -13.32
C ARG A 35 -14.43 1.71 -13.70
N ASP A 36 -13.79 0.67 -14.24
CA ASP A 36 -12.37 0.74 -14.62
C ASP A 36 -12.13 1.86 -15.66
N ALA A 37 -13.01 2.00 -16.63
CA ALA A 37 -12.94 3.07 -17.63
C ALA A 37 -13.10 4.49 -17.02
N ASP A 38 -13.89 4.64 -15.95
CA ASP A 38 -14.13 5.93 -15.29
C ASP A 38 -12.84 6.48 -14.64
N THR A 39 -11.88 5.63 -14.33
CA THR A 39 -10.64 6.01 -13.64
C THR A 39 -9.84 7.07 -14.39
N VAL A 40 -9.89 7.06 -15.72
CA VAL A 40 -9.20 8.03 -16.58
C VAL A 40 -9.79 9.43 -16.35
N GLU A 41 -11.11 9.52 -16.29
CA GLU A 41 -11.82 10.78 -16.03
C GLU A 41 -11.60 11.27 -14.60
N TRP A 42 -11.57 10.35 -13.62
CA TRP A 42 -11.27 10.69 -12.23
C TRP A 42 -9.88 11.32 -12.09
N VAL A 43 -8.86 10.71 -12.70
CA VAL A 43 -7.50 11.25 -12.70
C VAL A 43 -7.46 12.60 -13.41
N ARG A 44 -8.16 12.77 -14.54
CA ARG A 44 -8.23 14.05 -15.26
C ARG A 44 -8.82 15.14 -14.36
N SER A 45 -9.96 14.88 -13.75
CA SER A 45 -10.63 15.84 -12.85
C SER A 45 -9.77 16.24 -11.66
N ILE A 46 -9.07 15.25 -11.04
CA ILE A 46 -8.13 15.56 -9.95
C ILE A 46 -6.99 16.46 -10.46
N LYS A 47 -6.38 16.14 -11.61
CA LYS A 47 -5.29 16.94 -12.19
C LYS A 47 -5.71 18.37 -12.48
N GLU A 48 -6.92 18.57 -13.01
CA GLU A 48 -7.49 19.89 -13.29
C GLU A 48 -7.67 20.70 -12.00
N ALA A 49 -8.28 20.11 -10.98
CA ALA A 49 -8.50 20.75 -9.68
C ALA A 49 -7.18 21.19 -9.04
N VAL A 50 -6.21 20.29 -8.96
CA VAL A 50 -4.90 20.60 -8.37
C VAL A 50 -3.95 21.35 -9.32
N ARG A 51 -4.43 21.73 -10.50
CA ARG A 51 -3.67 22.48 -11.53
C ARG A 51 -2.36 21.78 -11.96
N GLN A 52 -2.40 20.46 -12.07
CA GLN A 52 -1.27 19.64 -12.58
C GLN A 52 -1.47 19.27 -14.05
N THR A 53 -1.85 20.23 -14.88
CA THR A 53 -2.23 20.00 -16.29
C THR A 53 -1.05 19.83 -17.24
N GLN A 54 0.14 20.32 -16.88
CA GLN A 54 1.33 20.24 -17.74
C GLN A 54 1.97 18.84 -17.81
N ARG A 55 1.64 17.93 -16.90
CA ARG A 55 2.14 16.55 -16.89
C ARG A 55 1.13 15.60 -17.51
N ALA A 56 1.63 14.53 -18.13
CA ALA A 56 0.76 13.47 -18.64
C ALA A 56 0.09 12.68 -17.47
N ASP A 57 0.83 12.49 -16.36
CA ASP A 57 0.46 11.69 -15.20
C ASP A 57 0.08 12.54 -13.98
N LEU A 58 -0.83 12.04 -13.16
CA LEU A 58 -1.04 12.49 -11.80
C LEU A 58 0.02 11.82 -10.92
N HIS A 59 0.85 12.61 -10.25
CA HIS A 59 1.92 12.09 -9.41
C HIS A 59 2.06 12.94 -8.15
N TYR A 60 1.80 12.32 -7.00
CA TYR A 60 1.73 13.00 -5.70
C TYR A 60 2.99 13.81 -5.35
N ALA A 61 4.17 13.21 -5.52
CA ALA A 61 5.43 13.88 -5.19
C ALA A 61 5.70 15.15 -6.03
N LYS A 62 5.00 15.31 -7.16
CA LYS A 62 5.08 16.48 -8.04
C LYS A 62 4.01 17.54 -7.73
N LEU A 63 3.09 17.26 -6.83
CA LEU A 63 2.16 18.25 -6.31
C LEU A 63 2.88 19.18 -5.34
N PRO A 64 2.60 20.48 -5.36
CA PRO A 64 3.07 21.41 -4.33
C PRO A 64 2.68 20.92 -2.94
N ILE A 65 3.58 21.12 -1.98
CA ILE A 65 3.31 20.80 -0.56
C ILE A 65 2.13 21.64 -0.07
N GLY A 66 1.29 21.05 0.77
CA GLY A 66 0.13 21.72 1.37
C GLY A 66 -1.19 21.44 0.64
N GLY A 67 -2.02 22.46 0.49
CA GLY A 67 -3.44 22.34 0.10
C GLY A 67 -3.75 21.48 -1.12
N ARG A 68 -2.92 21.50 -2.16
CA ARG A 68 -3.15 20.69 -3.39
C ARG A 68 -3.01 19.17 -3.16
N ARG A 69 -2.13 18.76 -2.26
CA ARG A 69 -1.99 17.34 -1.89
C ARG A 69 -3.22 16.86 -1.13
N ARG A 70 -3.70 17.69 -0.20
CA ARG A 70 -4.93 17.46 0.54
C ARG A 70 -6.13 17.41 -0.42
N GLU A 71 -6.28 18.38 -1.29
CA GLU A 71 -7.37 18.45 -2.29
C GLU A 71 -7.41 17.21 -3.19
N ALA A 72 -6.26 16.75 -3.69
CA ALA A 72 -6.17 15.51 -4.47
C ALA A 72 -6.69 14.29 -3.68
N CYS A 73 -6.33 14.20 -2.40
CA CYS A 73 -6.79 13.11 -1.53
C CYS A 73 -8.27 13.24 -1.14
N GLU A 74 -8.80 14.45 -0.96
CA GLU A 74 -10.23 14.71 -0.75
C GLU A 74 -11.04 14.26 -1.96
N MET A 75 -10.60 14.59 -3.18
CA MET A 75 -11.23 14.15 -4.41
C MET A 75 -11.18 12.62 -4.56
N LEU A 76 -10.01 12.00 -4.33
CA LEU A 76 -9.90 10.53 -4.31
C LEU A 76 -10.88 9.92 -3.29
N SER A 77 -11.03 10.53 -2.13
CA SER A 77 -11.92 10.07 -1.06
C SER A 77 -13.41 10.19 -1.40
N ALA A 78 -13.77 10.97 -2.40
CA ALA A 78 -15.14 11.09 -2.91
C ALA A 78 -15.47 10.02 -3.98
N LEU A 79 -14.48 9.29 -4.49
CA LEU A 79 -14.67 8.29 -5.53
C LEU A 79 -15.24 6.97 -4.97
N PRO A 80 -16.00 6.22 -5.78
CA PRO A 80 -16.56 4.94 -5.39
C PRO A 80 -15.51 3.81 -5.41
N CYS A 81 -14.51 3.93 -4.56
CA CYS A 81 -13.40 2.98 -4.42
C CYS A 81 -13.12 2.67 -2.95
N ARG A 82 -12.20 1.75 -2.69
CA ARG A 82 -11.64 1.50 -1.35
C ARG A 82 -10.13 1.49 -1.42
N ALA A 83 -9.48 2.09 -0.43
CA ALA A 83 -8.03 2.11 -0.33
C ALA A 83 -7.54 1.31 0.89
N PHE A 84 -6.49 0.55 0.68
CA PHE A 84 -5.77 -0.21 1.72
C PHE A 84 -4.33 0.26 1.72
N VAL A 85 -3.76 0.42 2.90
CA VAL A 85 -2.39 0.90 3.05
C VAL A 85 -1.62 0.02 4.03
N VAL A 86 -0.41 -0.33 3.66
CA VAL A 86 0.60 -0.88 4.57
C VAL A 86 1.71 0.15 4.70
N ALA A 87 1.98 0.59 5.92
CA ALA A 87 3.11 1.46 6.25
C ALA A 87 4.12 0.68 7.09
N SER A 88 5.37 0.65 6.66
CA SER A 88 6.45 -0.03 7.37
C SER A 88 7.47 0.98 7.87
N HIS A 89 7.70 0.99 9.19
CA HIS A 89 8.82 1.68 9.82
C HIS A 89 10.05 0.79 9.73
N LYS A 90 10.93 1.04 8.78
CA LYS A 90 12.02 0.13 8.44
C LYS A 90 13.09 -0.01 9.54
N ILE A 91 13.27 1.00 10.37
CA ILE A 91 14.17 0.91 11.52
C ILE A 91 13.70 -0.20 12.47
N ASN A 92 12.41 -0.27 12.75
CA ASN A 92 11.84 -1.33 13.58
C ASN A 92 11.83 -2.71 12.91
N MET A 93 12.15 -2.76 11.62
CA MET A 93 12.33 -4.00 10.87
C MET A 93 13.80 -4.44 10.81
N SER A 94 14.74 -3.59 11.28
CA SER A 94 16.17 -3.92 11.35
C SER A 94 16.39 -5.08 12.33
N GLY A 95 17.20 -6.06 11.94
CA GLY A 95 17.39 -7.29 12.71
C GLY A 95 16.32 -8.36 12.49
N PHE A 96 15.32 -8.12 11.64
CA PHE A 96 14.40 -9.17 11.21
C PHE A 96 15.11 -10.10 10.23
N GLU A 97 15.92 -11.00 10.78
CA GLU A 97 16.58 -12.06 10.02
C GLU A 97 15.60 -13.21 9.78
N ASN A 98 15.18 -13.38 8.55
CA ASN A 98 14.65 -14.64 8.11
C ASN A 98 15.85 -15.48 7.63
N SER A 99 16.25 -16.47 8.41
CA SER A 99 17.36 -17.37 8.09
C SER A 99 17.21 -18.07 6.72
N ARG A 100 15.97 -18.15 6.22
CA ARG A 100 15.64 -18.68 4.89
C ARG A 100 15.78 -17.62 3.78
N ALA A 101 15.74 -16.32 4.12
CA ALA A 101 15.87 -15.21 3.19
C ALA A 101 17.29 -14.60 3.18
N ALA A 102 18.14 -14.94 4.13
CA ALA A 102 19.47 -14.35 4.32
C ALA A 102 20.42 -14.51 3.10
N LYS A 103 20.12 -15.45 2.21
CA LYS A 103 20.87 -15.70 0.96
C LYS A 103 20.24 -15.07 -0.29
N ARG A 104 19.11 -14.33 -0.15
CA ARG A 104 18.39 -13.77 -1.30
C ARG A 104 18.41 -12.24 -1.26
N ASP A 105 18.09 -11.61 -2.38
CA ASP A 105 17.96 -10.18 -2.52
C ASP A 105 16.98 -9.64 -1.46
N SER A 106 17.52 -8.96 -0.45
CA SER A 106 16.79 -8.49 0.71
C SER A 106 15.71 -7.46 0.34
N GLN A 107 15.92 -6.70 -0.74
CA GLN A 107 15.00 -5.66 -1.21
C GLN A 107 13.73 -6.26 -1.82
N ASN A 108 13.87 -7.22 -2.74
CA ASN A 108 12.72 -7.92 -3.32
C ASN A 108 11.95 -8.73 -2.27
N PHE A 109 12.66 -9.32 -1.30
CA PHE A 109 12.01 -10.05 -0.22
C PHE A 109 11.14 -9.13 0.65
N PHE A 110 11.67 -7.98 1.05
CA PHE A 110 10.94 -7.02 1.87
C PHE A 110 9.72 -6.46 1.11
N TYR A 111 9.92 -6.06 -0.14
CA TYR A 111 8.84 -5.62 -1.02
C TYR A 111 7.70 -6.65 -1.09
N ASN A 112 8.04 -7.88 -1.39
CA ASN A 112 7.06 -8.97 -1.49
C ASN A 112 6.36 -9.26 -0.16
N TRP A 113 7.04 -9.08 0.97
CA TRP A 113 6.42 -9.21 2.27
C TRP A 113 5.39 -8.12 2.55
N VAL A 114 5.73 -6.86 2.27
CA VAL A 114 4.78 -5.73 2.40
C VAL A 114 3.59 -5.93 1.46
N MET A 115 3.84 -6.31 0.20
CA MET A 115 2.80 -6.62 -0.77
C MET A 115 1.89 -7.76 -0.31
N ARG A 116 2.46 -8.83 0.25
CA ARG A 116 1.68 -9.92 0.83
C ARG A 116 0.72 -9.42 1.90
N VAL A 117 1.21 -8.62 2.86
CA VAL A 117 0.37 -8.07 3.93
C VAL A 117 -0.76 -7.21 3.36
N LEU A 118 -0.47 -6.41 2.34
CA LEU A 118 -1.47 -5.60 1.65
C LEU A 118 -2.53 -6.47 0.95
N LEU A 119 -2.10 -7.52 0.25
CA LEU A 119 -2.99 -8.48 -0.42
C LEU A 119 -3.85 -9.26 0.60
N GLU A 120 -3.29 -9.67 1.74
CA GLU A 120 -4.07 -10.31 2.80
C GLU A 120 -5.26 -9.44 3.25
N ARG A 121 -5.07 -8.13 3.39
CA ARG A 121 -6.12 -7.21 3.82
C ARG A 121 -7.13 -6.93 2.72
N SER A 122 -6.65 -6.57 1.53
CA SER A 122 -7.51 -6.20 0.42
C SER A 122 -8.34 -7.39 -0.11
N THR A 123 -7.72 -8.56 -0.29
CA THR A 123 -8.43 -9.72 -0.84
C THR A 123 -9.46 -10.30 0.11
N ASN A 124 -9.18 -10.33 1.42
CA ASN A 124 -10.18 -10.75 2.41
C ASN A 124 -11.38 -9.79 2.43
N TRP A 125 -11.12 -8.48 2.35
CA TRP A 125 -12.22 -7.51 2.23
C TRP A 125 -13.01 -7.69 0.94
N ILE A 126 -12.35 -7.88 -0.22
CA ILE A 126 -13.00 -8.12 -1.51
C ILE A 126 -13.90 -9.37 -1.40
N ARG A 127 -13.38 -10.46 -0.83
CA ARG A 127 -14.14 -11.70 -0.63
C ARG A 127 -15.40 -11.47 0.21
N GLU A 128 -15.26 -10.85 1.38
CA GLU A 128 -16.38 -10.55 2.27
C GLU A 128 -17.39 -9.59 1.61
N HIS A 129 -16.91 -8.61 0.87
CA HIS A 129 -17.74 -7.65 0.14
C HIS A 129 -18.51 -8.33 -1.00
N SER A 130 -17.84 -9.15 -1.82
CA SER A 130 -18.46 -9.88 -2.93
C SER A 130 -19.56 -10.80 -2.43
N LEU A 131 -19.30 -11.61 -1.39
CA LEU A 131 -20.29 -12.49 -0.80
C LEU A 131 -21.52 -11.74 -0.27
N ARG A 132 -21.33 -10.57 0.35
CA ARG A 132 -22.46 -9.77 0.86
C ARG A 132 -23.26 -9.09 -0.25
N THR A 133 -22.60 -8.66 -1.32
CA THR A 133 -23.22 -7.82 -2.36
C THR A 133 -23.80 -8.66 -3.48
N TYR A 134 -23.13 -9.75 -3.85
CA TYR A 134 -23.45 -10.56 -5.02
C TYR A 134 -23.80 -12.00 -4.69
N GLY A 135 -23.60 -12.46 -3.46
CA GLY A 135 -23.83 -13.85 -3.04
C GLY A 135 -22.70 -14.82 -3.43
N GLU A 136 -21.71 -14.38 -4.21
CA GLU A 136 -20.60 -15.19 -4.68
C GLU A 136 -19.28 -14.42 -4.64
N VAL A 137 -18.15 -15.12 -4.74
CA VAL A 137 -16.82 -14.52 -4.73
C VAL A 137 -16.45 -14.04 -6.14
N HIS A 138 -16.23 -12.75 -6.29
CA HIS A 138 -15.74 -12.16 -7.53
C HIS A 138 -14.21 -12.13 -7.56
N LYS A 139 -13.65 -12.36 -8.75
CA LYS A 139 -12.21 -12.27 -9.01
C LYS A 139 -11.76 -10.83 -9.12
N ALA A 140 -10.55 -10.56 -8.67
CA ALA A 140 -9.88 -9.28 -8.82
C ALA A 140 -8.57 -9.44 -9.61
N ARG A 141 -8.35 -8.51 -10.54
CA ARG A 141 -7.07 -8.33 -11.24
C ARG A 141 -6.15 -7.48 -10.38
N VAL A 142 -4.89 -7.84 -10.29
CA VAL A 142 -3.87 -7.07 -9.56
C VAL A 142 -2.99 -6.35 -10.57
N VAL A 143 -3.06 -5.01 -10.56
CA VAL A 143 -2.24 -4.14 -11.40
C VAL A 143 -1.21 -3.44 -10.51
N LEU A 144 0.07 -3.62 -10.84
CA LEU A 144 1.22 -3.12 -10.09
C LEU A 144 1.89 -1.98 -10.86
N SER A 145 2.27 -0.93 -10.16
CA SER A 145 3.21 0.07 -10.69
C SER A 145 4.56 -0.57 -10.96
N ALA A 146 5.15 -0.26 -12.11
CA ALA A 146 6.50 -0.70 -12.43
C ALA A 146 7.52 0.14 -11.67
N ALA A 147 8.13 -0.44 -10.64
CA ALA A 147 9.22 0.18 -9.88
C ALA A 147 10.59 -0.32 -10.37
N GLY A 148 11.54 0.60 -10.45
CA GLY A 148 12.92 0.27 -10.85
C GLY A 148 13.61 -0.68 -9.87
N GLY A 149 14.38 -1.63 -10.39
CA GLY A 149 15.17 -2.57 -9.56
C GLY A 149 14.37 -3.76 -8.99
N LEU A 150 13.06 -3.83 -9.19
CA LEU A 150 12.24 -4.96 -8.74
C LEU A 150 12.06 -6.01 -9.84
N ARG A 151 12.14 -7.28 -9.47
CA ARG A 151 11.94 -8.42 -10.37
C ARG A 151 10.55 -9.02 -10.15
N TYR A 152 9.57 -8.58 -10.93
CA TYR A 152 8.17 -9.02 -10.78
C TYR A 152 7.95 -10.51 -11.03
N THR A 153 8.82 -11.16 -11.82
CA THR A 153 8.83 -12.63 -11.94
C THR A 153 9.09 -13.31 -10.60
N GLN A 154 9.93 -12.72 -9.74
CA GLN A 154 10.14 -13.21 -8.37
C GLN A 154 8.94 -12.95 -7.48
N THR A 155 8.22 -11.86 -7.69
CA THR A 155 6.95 -11.57 -7.00
C THR A 155 5.89 -12.61 -7.32
N VAL A 156 5.70 -12.92 -8.59
CA VAL A 156 4.78 -13.98 -9.02
C VAL A 156 5.19 -15.33 -8.43
N ALA A 157 6.46 -15.71 -8.56
CA ALA A 157 6.98 -16.97 -8.02
C ALA A 157 6.83 -17.07 -6.49
N TYR A 158 7.05 -15.97 -5.76
CA TYR A 158 6.84 -15.91 -4.31
C TYR A 158 5.38 -16.15 -3.93
N HIS A 159 4.44 -15.49 -4.60
CA HIS A 159 3.02 -15.65 -4.33
C HIS A 159 2.48 -17.01 -4.77
N GLU A 160 2.96 -17.58 -5.89
CA GLU A 160 2.63 -18.95 -6.26
C GLU A 160 3.13 -19.96 -5.23
N LEU A 161 4.33 -19.78 -4.69
CA LEU A 161 4.83 -20.60 -3.60
C LEU A 161 3.89 -20.52 -2.37
N LEU A 162 3.46 -19.33 -1.97
CA LEU A 162 2.52 -19.15 -0.87
C LEU A 162 1.17 -19.85 -1.14
N ARG A 163 0.68 -19.78 -2.37
CA ARG A 163 -0.55 -20.45 -2.78
C ARG A 163 -0.44 -21.97 -2.71
N MET A 164 0.67 -22.54 -3.20
CA MET A 164 0.93 -23.97 -3.16
C MET A 164 1.10 -24.50 -1.72
N GLN A 165 1.65 -23.70 -0.82
CA GLN A 165 1.81 -24.10 0.59
C GLN A 165 0.49 -24.31 1.32
N LEU A 166 -0.59 -23.64 0.93
CA LEU A 166 -1.92 -23.88 1.48
C LEU A 166 -2.53 -25.20 1.00
N GLN A 167 -2.10 -25.72 -0.14
CA GLN A 167 -2.54 -27.01 -0.69
C GLN A 167 -1.73 -28.20 -0.18
N GLY A 168 -0.59 -27.95 0.47
CA GLY A 168 0.32 -28.95 1.01
C GLY A 168 0.22 -29.15 2.53
N LYS A 169 1.03 -30.06 3.07
CA LYS A 169 1.06 -30.39 4.50
C LYS A 169 1.67 -29.24 5.33
N GLY A 170 0.84 -28.31 5.76
CA GLY A 170 1.16 -27.26 6.73
C GLY A 170 1.62 -25.95 6.11
N PRO A 171 1.10 -24.82 6.58
CA PRO A 171 1.53 -23.51 6.12
C PRO A 171 2.90 -23.17 6.69
N TYR A 172 3.85 -22.76 5.84
CA TYR A 172 5.13 -22.17 6.28
C TYR A 172 4.93 -20.84 7.05
N LEU A 173 3.73 -20.27 6.95
CA LEU A 173 3.36 -19.01 7.55
C LEU A 173 2.12 -19.22 8.44
N ASN A 174 2.34 -19.16 9.74
CA ASN A 174 1.30 -19.42 10.74
C ASN A 174 0.27 -18.28 10.91
N LYS A 175 0.39 -17.16 10.18
CA LYS A 175 -0.47 -15.99 10.37
C LYS A 175 -0.72 -15.27 9.04
N GLY A 176 -2.01 -14.99 8.78
CA GLY A 176 -2.48 -14.24 7.64
C GLY A 176 -2.53 -15.06 6.34
N ASN A 177 -3.62 -14.94 5.61
CA ASN A 177 -3.82 -15.65 4.35
C ASN A 177 -4.35 -14.68 3.30
N ILE A 178 -3.76 -14.71 2.12
CA ILE A 178 -4.34 -14.12 0.92
C ILE A 178 -5.56 -14.97 0.53
N ALA A 179 -6.67 -14.33 0.20
CA ALA A 179 -7.84 -15.02 -0.32
C ALA A 179 -7.61 -15.42 -1.79
N TRP A 180 -7.06 -16.61 -2.01
CA TRP A 180 -6.69 -17.12 -3.33
C TRP A 180 -7.88 -17.46 -4.25
N ASP A 181 -9.07 -17.50 -3.69
CA ASP A 181 -10.32 -17.54 -4.42
C ASP A 181 -10.67 -16.19 -5.08
N VAL A 182 -10.06 -15.10 -4.61
CA VAL A 182 -10.22 -13.74 -5.17
C VAL A 182 -9.19 -13.41 -6.24
N ILE A 183 -7.94 -13.81 -6.06
CA ILE A 183 -6.83 -13.47 -6.98
C ILE A 183 -6.02 -14.70 -7.40
N SER A 184 -5.31 -14.55 -8.54
CA SER A 184 -4.30 -15.51 -8.97
C SER A 184 -3.02 -14.76 -9.33
N PRO A 185 -1.82 -15.19 -8.88
CA PRO A 185 -0.56 -14.57 -9.24
C PRO A 185 -0.29 -14.54 -10.75
N SER A 186 -0.85 -15.50 -11.50
CA SER A 186 -0.78 -15.54 -12.98
C SER A 186 -1.52 -14.39 -13.66
N LEU A 187 -2.41 -13.68 -12.92
CA LEU A 187 -3.17 -12.53 -13.42
C LEU A 187 -2.59 -11.18 -12.93
N TYR A 188 -1.37 -11.18 -12.41
CA TYR A 188 -0.69 -9.93 -12.06
C TYR A 188 -0.20 -9.24 -13.32
N GLU A 189 -0.51 -7.96 -13.41
CA GLU A 189 -0.08 -7.08 -14.48
C GLU A 189 0.83 -6.00 -13.93
N THR A 190 1.92 -5.71 -14.62
CA THR A 190 2.84 -4.63 -14.26
C THR A 190 2.77 -3.56 -15.35
N VAL A 191 2.52 -2.32 -14.94
CA VAL A 191 2.31 -1.20 -15.85
C VAL A 191 3.17 0.00 -15.45
N GLN A 192 3.54 0.83 -16.42
CA GLN A 192 4.10 2.15 -16.11
C GLN A 192 3.03 3.03 -15.49
N ALA A 193 3.35 3.73 -14.39
CA ALA A 193 2.39 4.56 -13.64
C ALA A 193 1.68 5.59 -14.54
N ASN A 194 2.39 6.21 -15.48
CA ASN A 194 1.83 7.19 -16.41
C ASN A 194 0.85 6.61 -17.45
N ARG A 195 0.73 5.28 -17.53
CA ARG A 195 -0.15 4.58 -18.48
C ARG A 195 -1.39 3.96 -17.83
N ASN A 196 -1.54 4.05 -16.51
CA ASN A 196 -2.66 3.45 -15.81
C ASN A 196 -3.21 4.38 -14.73
N ALA A 197 -4.44 4.82 -14.90
CA ALA A 197 -5.10 5.76 -14.00
C ALA A 197 -5.30 5.17 -12.58
N GLY A 198 -5.69 3.90 -12.47
CA GLY A 198 -5.87 3.23 -11.18
C GLY A 198 -4.58 3.17 -10.35
N VAL A 199 -3.43 3.01 -11.00
CA VAL A 199 -2.11 3.05 -10.34
C VAL A 199 -1.81 4.46 -9.85
N GLN A 200 -2.12 5.50 -10.62
CA GLN A 200 -1.94 6.90 -10.19
C GLN A 200 -2.82 7.24 -8.96
N LEU A 201 -4.02 6.69 -8.87
CA LEU A 201 -4.85 6.82 -7.66
C LEU A 201 -4.22 6.10 -6.46
N ALA A 202 -3.54 4.96 -6.69
CA ALA A 202 -2.82 4.26 -5.63
C ALA A 202 -1.56 5.02 -5.17
N ASP A 203 -0.85 5.73 -6.06
CA ASP A 203 0.24 6.65 -5.71
C ASP A 203 -0.22 7.72 -4.73
N LEU A 204 -1.39 8.34 -4.96
CA LEU A 204 -1.93 9.33 -4.02
C LEU A 204 -2.07 8.74 -2.61
N ALA A 205 -2.61 7.53 -2.49
CA ALA A 205 -2.81 6.90 -1.18
C ALA A 205 -1.48 6.50 -0.52
N ALA A 206 -0.57 5.85 -1.25
CA ALA A 206 0.72 5.45 -0.73
C ALA A 206 1.56 6.65 -0.28
N SER A 207 1.64 7.66 -1.14
CA SER A 207 2.44 8.85 -0.90
C SER A 207 1.89 9.74 0.21
N ALA A 208 0.56 9.84 0.35
CA ALA A 208 -0.08 10.57 1.46
C ALA A 208 0.28 9.95 2.83
N PHE A 209 0.20 8.62 2.94
CA PHE A 209 0.60 7.92 4.17
C PHE A 209 2.10 7.97 4.42
N TYR A 210 2.92 7.90 3.37
CA TYR A 210 4.37 8.09 3.49
C TYR A 210 4.70 9.46 4.06
N GLN A 211 4.10 10.52 3.52
CA GLN A 211 4.28 11.89 4.00
C GLN A 211 3.82 12.05 5.46
N ALA A 212 2.69 11.46 5.82
CA ALA A 212 2.12 11.55 7.16
C ALA A 212 2.93 10.78 8.22
N ALA A 213 3.57 9.68 7.84
CA ALA A 213 4.40 8.87 8.74
C ALA A 213 5.81 9.43 8.91
N ASN A 214 6.36 10.10 7.90
CA ASN A 214 7.74 10.60 7.88
C ASN A 214 7.86 11.96 8.58
N ALA A 215 7.75 11.95 9.93
CA ALA A 215 7.70 13.15 10.75
C ALA A 215 9.00 14.00 10.71
N SER A 216 10.12 13.40 10.35
CA SER A 216 11.41 14.10 10.20
C SER A 216 11.53 14.89 8.88
N ALA A 217 10.64 14.63 7.91
CA ALA A 217 10.70 15.31 6.63
C ALA A 217 10.10 16.72 6.68
N ARG A 218 10.74 17.67 5.98
CA ARG A 218 10.22 19.04 5.84
C ARG A 218 8.81 19.09 5.25
N SER A 219 8.43 18.09 4.47
CA SER A 219 7.12 17.97 3.86
C SER A 219 6.09 17.26 4.73
N TRP A 220 6.40 16.95 5.99
CA TRP A 220 5.49 16.26 6.89
C TRP A 220 4.15 16.97 7.01
N ASP A 221 3.07 16.21 6.78
CA ASP A 221 1.71 16.70 6.82
C ASP A 221 0.75 15.51 6.95
N LEU A 222 -0.17 15.56 7.90
CA LEU A 222 -1.14 14.49 8.16
C LEU A 222 -2.40 14.64 7.29
N GLU A 223 -2.71 15.86 6.88
CA GLU A 223 -4.01 16.20 6.27
C GLU A 223 -4.32 15.41 5.00
N PRO A 224 -3.38 15.21 4.05
CA PRO A 224 -3.66 14.39 2.87
C PRO A 224 -4.07 12.95 3.22
N ALA A 225 -3.37 12.33 4.18
CA ALA A 225 -3.72 10.97 4.60
C ALA A 225 -5.05 10.94 5.37
N LEU A 226 -5.32 11.93 6.23
CA LEU A 226 -6.60 12.04 6.96
C LEU A 226 -7.80 12.22 6.02
N ALA A 227 -7.61 12.90 4.90
CA ALA A 227 -8.64 13.08 3.88
C ALA A 227 -9.15 11.75 3.28
N LEU A 228 -8.33 10.69 3.30
CA LEU A 228 -8.67 9.39 2.74
C LEU A 228 -9.59 8.53 3.63
N ARG A 229 -9.97 8.99 4.82
CA ARG A 229 -10.73 8.17 5.80
C ARG A 229 -12.00 7.52 5.25
N LYS A 230 -12.73 8.19 4.35
CA LYS A 230 -14.01 7.68 3.81
C LYS A 230 -13.85 6.42 2.98
N ILE A 231 -12.71 6.27 2.29
CA ILE A 231 -12.44 5.12 1.43
C ILE A 231 -11.59 4.04 2.10
N ILE A 232 -11.04 4.30 3.29
CA ILE A 232 -10.30 3.31 4.07
C ILE A 232 -11.28 2.39 4.83
N PRO A 233 -11.29 1.08 4.56
CA PRO A 233 -12.17 0.15 5.26
C PRO A 233 -11.88 0.06 6.75
N THR A 234 -12.97 -0.08 7.52
CA THR A 234 -12.91 -0.21 8.97
C THR A 234 -13.61 -1.48 9.44
N LYS A 235 -13.16 -2.03 10.56
CA LYS A 235 -13.81 -3.10 11.28
C LYS A 235 -14.04 -2.63 12.73
N ARG A 236 -15.29 -2.68 13.23
CA ARG A 236 -15.65 -2.15 14.56
C ARG A 236 -15.18 -0.69 14.78
N LYS A 237 -15.36 0.16 13.77
CA LYS A 237 -14.99 1.59 13.75
C LYS A 237 -13.47 1.86 13.78
N SER A 238 -12.61 0.87 13.64
CA SER A 238 -11.15 1.02 13.53
C SER A 238 -10.66 0.54 12.17
N ALA A 239 -9.74 1.28 11.56
CA ALA A 239 -9.03 0.87 10.35
C ALA A 239 -7.74 0.09 10.66
N ALA A 240 -7.31 0.07 11.93
CA ALA A 240 -6.08 -0.60 12.34
C ALA A 240 -6.10 -2.10 11.99
N ASN A 241 -5.05 -2.57 11.33
CA ASN A 241 -4.89 -3.93 10.82
C ASN A 241 -6.01 -4.41 9.86
N CYS A 242 -6.83 -3.48 9.35
CA CYS A 242 -7.89 -3.72 8.37
C CYS A 242 -7.61 -2.91 7.10
N GLY A 243 -7.96 -1.62 7.09
CA GLY A 243 -7.67 -0.70 5.98
C GLY A 243 -6.27 -0.09 6.04
N VAL A 244 -5.73 0.13 7.24
CA VAL A 244 -4.36 0.58 7.47
C VAL A 244 -3.61 -0.46 8.28
N THR A 245 -2.45 -0.90 7.80
CA THR A 245 -1.59 -1.85 8.52
C THR A 245 -0.23 -1.23 8.76
N LEU A 246 0.18 -1.21 10.04
CA LEU A 246 1.49 -0.74 10.48
C LEU A 246 2.42 -1.94 10.71
N MET A 247 3.60 -1.92 10.06
CA MET A 247 4.66 -2.89 10.28
C MET A 247 5.81 -2.29 11.11
N PRO A 248 6.40 -3.08 12.03
CA PRO A 248 6.15 -4.50 12.32
C PRO A 248 4.74 -4.77 12.85
N LEU A 249 4.24 -5.99 12.58
CA LEU A 249 2.86 -6.34 12.96
C LEU A 249 2.67 -6.48 14.47
N LYS A 250 3.72 -6.90 15.19
CA LYS A 250 3.68 -7.04 16.65
C LYS A 250 3.79 -5.67 17.33
N PRO A 251 2.85 -5.30 18.23
CA PRO A 251 2.91 -4.02 18.93
C PRO A 251 4.19 -3.78 19.71
N SER A 252 4.74 -4.82 20.36
CA SER A 252 5.98 -4.74 21.16
C SER A 252 7.25 -4.42 20.35
N GLU A 253 7.17 -4.57 19.03
CA GLU A 253 8.28 -4.27 18.11
C GLU A 253 8.18 -2.85 17.52
N ARG A 254 7.13 -2.08 17.88
CA ARG A 254 6.86 -0.73 17.35
C ARG A 254 7.44 0.34 18.27
N CYS A 255 8.61 0.81 17.93
CA CYS A 255 9.21 2.00 18.57
C CYS A 255 9.03 3.18 17.61
N LEU A 256 8.08 4.06 17.90
CA LEU A 256 7.75 5.23 17.10
C LEU A 256 7.79 6.50 17.95
N GLU A 257 8.23 7.58 17.35
CA GLU A 257 8.16 8.90 17.94
C GLU A 257 6.71 9.41 18.04
N PRO A 258 6.38 10.30 18.97
CA PRO A 258 5.03 10.81 19.16
C PRO A 258 4.36 11.30 17.87
N ASP A 259 5.08 12.08 17.07
CA ASP A 259 4.53 12.62 15.82
C ASP A 259 4.29 11.53 14.75
N GLN A 260 5.12 10.50 14.71
CA GLN A 260 4.93 9.33 13.84
C GLN A 260 3.68 8.52 14.21
N LYS A 261 3.30 8.48 15.51
CA LYS A 261 2.11 7.76 15.97
C LYS A 261 0.81 8.43 15.54
N ARG A 262 0.77 9.75 15.41
CA ARG A 262 -0.44 10.56 15.21
C ARG A 262 -1.30 10.05 14.05
N ILE A 263 -0.70 9.76 12.90
CA ILE A 263 -1.47 9.26 11.75
C ILE A 263 -2.10 7.90 12.04
N PHE A 264 -1.38 7.01 12.71
CA PHE A 264 -1.89 5.66 13.02
C PHE A 264 -2.95 5.69 14.11
N GLU A 265 -2.80 6.53 15.14
CA GLU A 265 -3.82 6.77 16.17
C GLU A 265 -5.12 7.28 15.55
N ALA A 266 -5.02 8.18 14.57
CA ALA A 266 -6.16 8.69 13.82
C ALA A 266 -6.92 7.59 13.04
N TYR A 267 -6.27 6.47 12.74
CA TYR A 267 -6.84 5.29 12.10
C TYR A 267 -7.15 4.14 13.08
N GLY A 268 -7.04 4.40 14.40
CA GLY A 268 -7.51 3.50 15.45
C GLY A 268 -6.42 2.60 16.05
N TYR A 269 -5.14 2.88 15.82
CA TYR A 269 -4.05 2.26 16.58
C TYR A 269 -4.01 2.81 18.01
N ARG A 270 -3.54 1.98 18.92
CA ARG A 270 -3.20 2.33 20.31
C ARG A 270 -1.77 1.87 20.57
N PHE A 271 -0.95 2.72 21.15
CA PHE A 271 0.46 2.50 21.45
C PHE A 271 0.69 2.44 22.95
#